data_b0248ce49f92b1d3f542884f60fbb616
#
_entry.id   b0248ce49f92b1d3f542884f60fbb616
#
_cell.length_a   1.000
_cell.length_b   1.000
_cell.length_c   1.000
_cell.angle_alpha   90.00
_cell.angle_beta   90.00
_cell.angle_gamma   90.00
#
_symmetry.space_group_name_H-M   'P 1'
#
loop_
_entity.id
_entity.type
_entity.pdbx_description
1 polymer ?
#
loop_
_entity_poly.entity_id
_entity_poly.type
_entity_poly.pdbx_seq_one_letter_code
_entity_poly.pdbx_strand_id
1 'polypeptide(L)'
;QGFYMGEHGWFDKRFMYEESFRTPLLVRMPGGKKGDVSQLVQNIDYGPTFLELAGIEVPEEMHGDSFLPLLKGKKTEWRDALYYHFYEYPAEHAVKRHYGVRDNRYKLIHFYNDIDSWELYDLKNDPNELNNIYGQPGTERITKRMMKKLTELQEKYDDPIRTEGAN
;
A
#
# COMPACT_ATOMS: atom_id res chain seq x y z
N GLN A 1 4.09 -9.49 -7.13
CA GLN A 1 2.93 -8.66 -7.51
C GLN A 1 1.93 -9.46 -8.33
N GLY A 2 0.67 -9.01 -8.35
CA GLY A 2 -0.34 -9.52 -9.25
C GLY A 2 -0.22 -8.94 -10.66
N PHE A 3 -1.17 -9.31 -11.53
CA PHE A 3 -1.11 -8.99 -12.95
C PHE A 3 -2.52 -8.71 -13.49
N TYR A 4 -2.69 -7.64 -14.27
CA TYR A 4 -3.93 -7.33 -14.98
C TYR A 4 -4.05 -8.23 -16.20
N MET A 5 -5.20 -8.84 -16.39
CA MET A 5 -5.53 -9.69 -17.54
C MET A 5 -6.68 -9.10 -18.36
N GLY A 6 -6.86 -7.80 -18.27
CA GLY A 6 -7.93 -7.02 -18.92
C GLY A 6 -8.69 -6.12 -17.97
N GLU A 7 -8.52 -6.30 -16.64
CA GLU A 7 -9.12 -5.43 -15.64
C GLU A 7 -8.61 -3.99 -15.85
N HIS A 8 -9.47 -3.00 -15.63
CA HIS A 8 -9.22 -1.58 -15.90
C HIS A 8 -8.80 -1.28 -17.36
N GLY A 9 -9.08 -2.21 -18.31
CA GLY A 9 -8.61 -2.08 -19.69
C GLY A 9 -7.09 -2.24 -19.85
N TRP A 10 -6.42 -2.84 -18.88
CA TRP A 10 -4.97 -2.97 -18.81
C TRP A 10 -4.49 -4.42 -18.91
N PHE A 11 -3.28 -4.57 -19.36
CA PHE A 11 -2.54 -5.83 -19.37
C PHE A 11 -1.13 -5.54 -18.82
N ASP A 12 -0.63 -6.31 -17.86
CA ASP A 12 0.62 -6.14 -17.14
C ASP A 12 0.36 -5.77 -15.65
N LYS A 13 1.14 -4.89 -15.03
CA LYS A 13 1.18 -4.57 -13.60
C LYS A 13 1.51 -3.09 -13.39
N ARG A 14 1.82 -2.67 -12.20
CA ARG A 14 2.38 -1.38 -11.75
C ARG A 14 1.38 -0.38 -11.20
N PHE A 15 0.15 -0.32 -11.74
CA PHE A 15 -0.87 0.48 -11.07
C PHE A 15 -1.13 -0.03 -9.65
N MET A 16 -1.54 0.88 -8.77
CA MET A 16 -1.81 0.57 -7.36
C MET A 16 -3.16 -0.15 -7.13
N TYR A 17 -3.88 -0.59 -8.17
CA TYR A 17 -5.12 -1.33 -7.98
C TYR A 17 -4.89 -2.74 -7.43
N GLU A 18 -5.91 -3.31 -6.77
CA GLU A 18 -5.77 -4.56 -5.99
C GLU A 18 -5.25 -5.74 -6.84
N GLU A 19 -5.55 -5.82 -8.14
CA GLU A 19 -5.06 -6.88 -9.03
C GLU A 19 -3.54 -6.95 -9.08
N SER A 20 -2.88 -5.80 -9.07
CA SER A 20 -1.41 -5.73 -9.04
C SER A 20 -0.84 -5.62 -7.63
N PHE A 21 -1.55 -4.93 -6.73
CA PHE A 21 -1.04 -4.52 -5.42
C PHE A 21 -1.25 -5.57 -4.33
N ARG A 22 -2.39 -6.28 -4.38
CA ARG A 22 -2.75 -7.29 -3.39
C ARG A 22 -2.42 -8.69 -3.88
N THR A 23 -1.44 -9.34 -3.21
CA THR A 23 -1.06 -10.71 -3.51
C THR A 23 -1.28 -11.62 -2.30
N PRO A 24 -1.61 -12.90 -2.48
CA PRO A 24 -1.69 -13.84 -1.38
C PRO A 24 -0.31 -14.07 -0.75
N LEU A 25 -0.26 -14.08 0.58
CA LEU A 25 0.91 -14.46 1.35
C LEU A 25 0.60 -15.70 2.18
N LEU A 26 1.27 -16.81 1.89
CA LEU A 26 1.17 -18.06 2.63
C LEU A 26 2.47 -18.32 3.39
N VAL A 27 2.38 -18.45 4.71
CA VAL A 27 3.55 -18.65 5.56
C VAL A 27 3.42 -19.96 6.34
N ARG A 28 4.45 -20.80 6.25
CA ARG A 28 4.62 -21.97 7.13
C ARG A 28 5.83 -21.74 8.03
N MET A 29 5.55 -21.60 9.33
CA MET A 29 6.58 -21.45 10.35
C MET A 29 6.49 -22.61 11.35
N PRO A 30 7.60 -23.31 11.69
CA PRO A 30 7.62 -24.29 12.75
C PRO A 30 7.18 -23.68 14.09
N GLY A 31 6.19 -24.29 14.76
CA GLY A 31 5.63 -23.75 15.99
C GLY A 31 4.74 -22.51 15.81
N GLY A 32 4.50 -22.08 14.57
CA GLY A 32 3.58 -20.98 14.27
C GLY A 32 2.12 -21.32 14.53
N LYS A 33 1.32 -20.29 14.75
CA LYS A 33 -0.13 -20.43 14.96
C LYS A 33 -0.83 -20.62 13.61
N LYS A 34 -1.78 -21.56 13.55
CA LYS A 34 -2.69 -21.66 12.38
C LYS A 34 -3.73 -20.55 12.43
N GLY A 35 -4.05 -19.98 11.29
CA GLY A 35 -5.10 -18.99 11.14
C GLY A 35 -4.76 -17.94 10.10
N ASP A 36 -5.66 -16.99 9.95
CA ASP A 36 -5.50 -15.85 9.04
C ASP A 36 -4.98 -14.64 9.81
N VAL A 37 -4.17 -13.85 9.12
CA VAL A 37 -3.62 -12.57 9.59
C VAL A 37 -4.20 -11.48 8.70
N SER A 38 -4.99 -10.59 9.28
CA SER A 38 -5.66 -9.49 8.55
C SER A 38 -4.86 -8.19 8.51
N GLN A 39 -3.74 -8.15 9.20
CA GLN A 39 -2.84 -7.00 9.25
C GLN A 39 -2.20 -6.77 7.87
N LEU A 40 -1.96 -5.49 7.56
CA LEU A 40 -1.36 -5.06 6.30
C LEU A 40 0.14 -5.36 6.28
N VAL A 41 0.53 -6.41 5.56
CA VAL A 41 1.94 -6.82 5.37
C VAL A 41 2.39 -6.45 3.96
N GLN A 42 3.65 -6.04 3.82
CA GLN A 42 4.28 -5.68 2.55
C GLN A 42 5.54 -6.53 2.29
N ASN A 43 6.01 -6.54 1.05
CA ASN A 43 7.24 -7.25 0.68
C ASN A 43 8.48 -6.77 1.45
N ILE A 44 8.51 -5.48 1.81
CA ILE A 44 9.61 -4.90 2.61
C ILE A 44 9.72 -5.50 4.01
N ASP A 45 8.69 -6.18 4.50
CA ASP A 45 8.64 -6.79 5.82
C ASP A 45 9.33 -8.16 5.88
N TYR A 46 9.61 -8.76 4.73
CA TYR A 46 10.24 -10.10 4.69
C TYR A 46 11.66 -10.06 5.22
N GLY A 47 12.47 -9.08 4.81
CA GLY A 47 13.83 -8.91 5.27
C GLY A 47 13.93 -8.81 6.80
N PRO A 48 13.25 -7.84 7.45
CA PRO A 48 13.19 -7.75 8.90
C PRO A 48 12.72 -9.02 9.59
N THR A 49 11.72 -9.70 9.02
CA THR A 49 11.20 -10.95 9.58
C THR A 49 12.23 -12.07 9.55
N PHE A 50 12.99 -12.23 8.46
CA PHE A 50 14.04 -13.23 8.36
C PHE A 50 15.23 -12.92 9.27
N LEU A 51 15.61 -11.67 9.41
CA LEU A 51 16.66 -11.26 10.34
C LEU A 51 16.27 -11.57 11.80
N GLU A 52 15.04 -11.21 12.21
CA GLU A 52 14.55 -11.54 13.55
C GLU A 52 14.48 -13.05 13.79
N LEU A 53 14.05 -13.84 12.79
CA LEU A 53 14.05 -15.30 12.88
C LEU A 53 15.47 -15.89 13.05
N ALA A 54 16.46 -15.27 12.43
CA ALA A 54 17.86 -15.65 12.55
C ALA A 54 18.53 -15.12 13.84
N GLY A 55 17.83 -14.33 14.67
CA GLY A 55 18.40 -13.70 15.84
C GLY A 55 19.37 -12.56 15.52
N ILE A 56 19.25 -11.97 14.35
CA ILE A 56 20.07 -10.85 13.88
C ILE A 56 19.28 -9.56 14.08
N GLU A 57 19.94 -8.52 14.54
CA GLU A 57 19.36 -7.19 14.68
C GLU A 57 18.93 -6.62 13.32
N VAL A 58 17.73 -6.05 13.26
CA VAL A 58 17.21 -5.43 12.03
C VAL A 58 17.83 -4.04 11.89
N PRO A 59 18.53 -3.74 10.79
CA PRO A 59 19.09 -2.42 10.53
C PRO A 59 18.02 -1.32 10.49
N GLU A 60 18.34 -0.15 11.04
CA GLU A 60 17.40 1.00 11.11
C GLU A 60 17.00 1.53 9.73
N GLU A 61 17.84 1.31 8.71
CA GLU A 61 17.57 1.72 7.33
C GLU A 61 16.48 0.87 6.65
N MET A 62 16.08 -0.24 7.25
CA MET A 62 14.99 -1.05 6.71
C MET A 62 13.63 -0.42 7.02
N HIS A 63 12.88 -0.06 5.99
CA HIS A 63 11.54 0.54 6.12
C HIS A 63 10.45 -0.45 6.55
N GLY A 64 10.70 -1.74 6.42
CA GLY A 64 9.76 -2.80 6.80
C GLY A 64 9.78 -3.09 8.29
N ASP A 65 8.73 -3.75 8.76
CA ASP A 65 8.59 -4.23 10.13
C ASP A 65 8.51 -5.76 10.14
N SER A 66 9.14 -6.41 11.12
CA SER A 66 9.02 -7.87 11.25
C SER A 66 7.58 -8.26 11.63
N PHE A 67 6.97 -9.12 10.82
CA PHE A 67 5.66 -9.71 11.12
C PHE A 67 5.74 -11.02 11.93
N LEU A 68 6.91 -11.37 12.45
CA LEU A 68 7.07 -12.54 13.31
C LEU A 68 6.13 -12.55 14.53
N PRO A 69 5.86 -11.43 15.22
CA PRO A 69 4.85 -11.38 16.28
C PRO A 69 3.45 -11.76 15.81
N LEU A 70 3.06 -11.36 14.59
CA LEU A 70 1.76 -11.71 14.00
C LEU A 70 1.67 -13.22 13.75
N LEU A 71 2.72 -13.84 13.22
CA LEU A 71 2.79 -15.31 13.00
C LEU A 71 2.71 -16.09 14.31
N LYS A 72 3.18 -15.52 15.41
CA LYS A 72 3.08 -16.09 16.76
C LYS A 72 1.73 -15.81 17.43
N GLY A 73 0.82 -15.08 16.76
CA GLY A 73 -0.48 -14.68 17.27
C GLY A 73 -0.42 -13.72 18.46
N LYS A 74 0.67 -12.95 18.58
CA LYS A 74 0.81 -11.92 19.60
C LYS A 74 0.02 -10.67 19.20
N LYS A 75 -0.62 -10.04 20.19
CA LYS A 75 -1.14 -8.67 20.01
C LYS A 75 0.03 -7.71 19.96
N THR A 76 0.13 -6.98 18.88
CA THR A 76 1.16 -5.94 18.69
C THR A 76 0.55 -4.75 17.97
N GLU A 77 1.07 -3.57 18.22
CA GLU A 77 0.79 -2.43 17.36
C GLU A 77 1.30 -2.74 15.96
N TRP A 78 0.49 -2.39 14.97
CA TRP A 78 0.80 -2.65 13.57
C TRP A 78 0.31 -1.49 12.72
N ARG A 79 0.95 -1.29 11.58
CA ARG A 79 0.54 -0.25 10.65
C ARG A 79 -0.92 -0.40 10.23
N ASP A 80 -1.59 0.72 10.08
CA ASP A 80 -2.98 0.79 9.64
C ASP A 80 -3.12 1.29 8.20
N ALA A 81 -2.00 1.58 7.52
CA ALA A 81 -1.95 1.99 6.13
C ALA A 81 -0.65 1.57 5.45
N LEU A 82 -0.70 1.42 4.14
CA LEU A 82 0.42 1.14 3.25
C LEU A 82 0.65 2.33 2.33
N TYR A 83 1.91 2.62 2.04
CA TYR A 83 2.36 3.60 1.06
C TYR A 83 2.89 2.90 -0.19
N TYR A 84 2.64 3.49 -1.34
CA TYR A 84 3.17 3.05 -2.62
C TYR A 84 3.56 4.24 -3.46
N HIS A 85 4.69 4.13 -4.19
CA HIS A 85 5.13 5.12 -5.15
C HIS A 85 5.71 4.46 -6.39
N PHE A 86 5.23 4.85 -7.57
CA PHE A 86 5.72 4.45 -8.88
C PHE A 86 6.33 5.64 -9.60
N TYR A 87 7.65 5.60 -9.84
CA TYR A 87 8.44 6.73 -10.38
C TYR A 87 8.70 6.63 -11.89
N GLU A 88 8.59 5.42 -12.45
CA GLU A 88 9.13 5.06 -13.76
C GLU A 88 8.25 5.61 -14.89
N TYR A 89 8.43 6.90 -15.21
CA TYR A 89 7.84 7.51 -16.39
C TYR A 89 8.56 8.83 -16.73
N PRO A 90 8.83 9.14 -18.04
CA PRO A 90 8.67 8.25 -19.20
C PRO A 90 9.72 7.14 -19.23
N ALA A 91 9.30 5.92 -19.56
CA ALA A 91 10.15 4.74 -19.69
C ALA A 91 9.53 3.72 -20.63
N GLU A 92 9.98 2.46 -20.57
CA GLU A 92 9.47 1.36 -21.40
C GLU A 92 7.96 1.15 -21.24
N HIS A 93 7.42 1.44 -20.04
CA HIS A 93 6.01 1.24 -19.72
C HIS A 93 5.21 2.54 -19.77
N ALA A 94 3.96 2.43 -20.24
CA ALA A 94 3.06 3.58 -20.38
C ALA A 94 2.37 4.02 -19.07
N VAL A 95 2.59 3.28 -17.96
CA VAL A 95 2.04 3.62 -16.64
C VAL A 95 2.57 4.95 -16.16
N LYS A 96 1.68 5.88 -15.87
CA LYS A 96 2.04 7.22 -15.38
C LYS A 96 2.51 7.18 -13.95
N ARG A 97 3.38 8.14 -13.58
CA ARG A 97 3.85 8.30 -12.20
C ARG A 97 2.67 8.50 -11.26
N HIS A 98 2.67 7.77 -10.18
CA HIS A 98 1.65 7.91 -9.16
C HIS A 98 2.16 7.43 -7.81
N TYR A 99 1.58 7.98 -6.79
CA TYR A 99 1.73 7.51 -5.42
C TYR A 99 0.37 7.40 -4.74
N GLY A 100 0.33 6.70 -3.63
CA GLY A 100 -0.93 6.57 -2.93
C GLY A 100 -0.79 5.91 -1.56
N VAL A 101 -1.90 5.90 -0.86
CA VAL A 101 -2.05 5.27 0.43
C VAL A 101 -3.27 4.36 0.45
N ARG A 102 -3.12 3.20 1.07
CA ARG A 102 -4.19 2.21 1.23
C ARG A 102 -4.31 1.86 2.70
N ASP A 103 -5.48 2.07 3.31
CA ASP A 103 -5.83 1.50 4.62
C ASP A 103 -6.70 0.24 4.44
N ASN A 104 -7.26 -0.30 5.51
CA ASN A 104 -8.07 -1.54 5.43
C ASN A 104 -9.34 -1.40 4.59
N ARG A 105 -9.80 -0.18 4.28
CA ARG A 105 -11.04 0.07 3.55
C ARG A 105 -10.91 1.01 2.37
N TYR A 106 -10.07 2.01 2.45
CA TYR A 106 -9.98 3.05 1.44
C TYR A 106 -8.61 3.06 0.79
N LYS A 107 -8.59 3.44 -0.48
CA LYS A 107 -7.37 3.67 -1.25
C LYS A 107 -7.46 5.05 -1.89
N LEU A 108 -6.43 5.87 -1.70
CA LEU A 108 -6.26 7.18 -2.34
C LEU A 108 -5.01 7.13 -3.21
N ILE A 109 -5.16 7.49 -4.48
CA ILE A 109 -4.08 7.51 -5.48
C ILE A 109 -3.98 8.91 -6.07
N HIS A 110 -2.77 9.38 -6.29
CA HIS A 110 -2.49 10.61 -7.02
C HIS A 110 -1.57 10.32 -8.22
N PHE A 111 -2.08 10.54 -9.41
CA PHE A 111 -1.29 10.59 -10.63
C PHE A 111 -0.77 12.01 -10.78
N TYR A 112 0.53 12.20 -10.62
CA TYR A 112 1.14 13.52 -10.55
C TYR A 112 1.95 13.85 -11.81
N ASN A 113 2.25 15.14 -12.03
CA ASN A 113 2.98 15.73 -13.15
C ASN A 113 2.28 15.59 -14.51
N ASP A 114 2.11 14.35 -15.01
CA ASP A 114 1.66 14.12 -16.39
C ASP A 114 0.14 14.23 -16.55
N ILE A 115 -0.62 13.90 -15.53
CA ILE A 115 -2.09 13.84 -15.55
C ILE A 115 -2.70 14.77 -14.51
N ASP A 116 -2.14 14.83 -13.30
CA ASP A 116 -2.67 15.52 -12.13
C ASP A 116 -4.12 15.11 -11.81
N SER A 117 -4.29 13.84 -11.50
CA SER A 117 -5.60 13.26 -11.21
C SER A 117 -5.59 12.50 -9.89
N TRP A 118 -6.67 12.65 -9.12
CA TRP A 118 -6.87 11.94 -7.87
C TRP A 118 -7.95 10.87 -8.01
N GLU A 119 -7.71 9.76 -7.35
CA GLU A 119 -8.68 8.66 -7.25
C GLU A 119 -8.84 8.24 -5.80
N LEU A 120 -10.09 7.98 -5.40
CA LEU A 120 -10.46 7.48 -4.08
C LEU A 120 -11.43 6.31 -4.24
N TYR A 121 -11.10 5.18 -3.64
CA TYR A 121 -11.92 3.96 -3.70
C TYR A 121 -12.32 3.47 -2.30
N ASP A 122 -13.57 3.01 -2.17
CA ASP A 122 -14.08 2.27 -1.00
C ASP A 122 -14.00 0.77 -1.28
N LEU A 123 -12.88 0.14 -0.95
CA LEU A 123 -12.59 -1.27 -1.24
C LEU A 123 -13.60 -2.26 -0.64
N LYS A 124 -14.40 -1.82 0.34
CA LYS A 124 -15.47 -2.64 0.92
C LYS A 124 -16.69 -2.71 0.01
N ASN A 125 -17.06 -1.60 -0.61
CA ASN A 125 -18.25 -1.47 -1.46
C ASN A 125 -17.92 -1.61 -2.95
N ASP A 126 -16.69 -1.33 -3.32
CA ASP A 126 -16.15 -1.40 -4.68
C ASP A 126 -14.78 -2.11 -4.64
N PRO A 127 -14.75 -3.44 -4.44
CA PRO A 127 -13.51 -4.21 -4.35
C PRO A 127 -12.74 -4.29 -5.68
N ASN A 128 -13.38 -3.96 -6.80
CA ASN A 128 -12.78 -3.93 -8.14
C ASN A 128 -12.35 -2.52 -8.56
N GLU A 129 -12.46 -1.52 -7.70
CA GLU A 129 -12.00 -0.15 -7.93
C GLU A 129 -12.47 0.47 -9.26
N LEU A 130 -13.75 0.26 -9.58
CA LEU A 130 -14.37 0.75 -10.83
C LEU A 130 -15.06 2.11 -10.65
N ASN A 131 -15.28 2.56 -9.42
CA ASN A 131 -16.00 3.79 -9.12
C ASN A 131 -15.13 4.75 -8.31
N ASN A 132 -14.47 5.68 -9.01
CA ASN A 132 -13.74 6.75 -8.35
C ASN A 132 -14.71 7.71 -7.65
N ILE A 133 -14.62 7.77 -6.32
CA ILE A 133 -15.45 8.65 -5.47
C ILE A 133 -14.73 9.92 -5.03
N TYR A 134 -13.53 10.19 -5.53
CA TYR A 134 -12.81 11.42 -5.19
C TYR A 134 -13.60 12.66 -5.63
N GLY A 135 -13.74 13.63 -4.74
CA GLY A 135 -14.48 14.86 -5.02
C GLY A 135 -16.01 14.72 -5.08
N GLN A 136 -16.57 13.52 -4.85
CA GLN A 136 -18.03 13.35 -4.78
C GLN A 136 -18.60 13.90 -3.45
N PRO A 137 -19.82 14.42 -3.44
CA PRO A 137 -20.46 14.90 -2.21
C PRO A 137 -20.48 13.82 -1.12
N GLY A 138 -20.09 14.20 0.11
CA GLY A 138 -20.04 13.31 1.26
C GLY A 138 -18.73 12.52 1.43
N THR A 139 -17.75 12.70 0.54
CA THR A 139 -16.43 12.03 0.63
C THR A 139 -15.36 12.92 1.27
N GLU A 140 -15.65 14.18 1.58
CA GLU A 140 -14.67 15.19 2.02
C GLU A 140 -13.91 14.73 3.29
N ARG A 141 -14.64 14.18 4.26
CA ARG A 141 -14.05 13.67 5.51
C ARG A 141 -13.11 12.51 5.27
N ILE A 142 -13.46 11.60 4.36
CA ILE A 142 -12.65 10.43 4.02
C ILE A 142 -11.41 10.88 3.27
N THR A 143 -11.58 11.75 2.27
CA THR A 143 -10.50 12.35 1.49
C THR A 143 -9.47 13.01 2.40
N LYS A 144 -9.92 13.91 3.29
CA LYS A 144 -9.03 14.59 4.25
C LYS A 144 -8.27 13.61 5.15
N ARG A 145 -8.92 12.54 5.62
CA ARG A 145 -8.28 11.51 6.43
C ARG A 145 -7.22 10.74 5.65
N MET A 146 -7.51 10.36 4.41
CA MET A 146 -6.57 9.62 3.57
C MET A 146 -5.39 10.50 3.13
N MET A 147 -5.64 11.78 2.83
CA MET A 147 -4.60 12.78 2.56
C MET A 147 -3.63 12.91 3.73
N LYS A 148 -4.16 13.03 4.96
CA LYS A 148 -3.33 13.09 6.16
C LYS A 148 -2.43 11.85 6.29
N LYS A 149 -3.00 10.64 6.13
CA LYS A 149 -2.20 9.39 6.17
C LYS A 149 -1.13 9.37 5.08
N LEU A 150 -1.47 9.82 3.88
CA LEU A 150 -0.53 9.91 2.76
C LEU A 150 0.67 10.80 3.11
N THR A 151 0.41 12.02 3.60
CA THR A 151 1.47 12.96 4.00
C THR A 151 2.34 12.40 5.12
N GLU A 152 1.73 11.80 6.16
CA GLU A 152 2.46 11.17 7.26
C GLU A 152 3.38 10.04 6.79
N LEU A 153 2.95 9.23 5.82
CA LEU A 153 3.77 8.15 5.28
C LEU A 153 4.86 8.66 4.31
N GLN A 154 4.59 9.71 3.52
CA GLN A 154 5.60 10.37 2.71
C GLN A 154 6.71 11.00 3.57
N GLU A 155 6.36 11.56 4.71
CA GLU A 155 7.32 12.07 5.69
C GLU A 155 8.11 10.93 6.34
N LYS A 156 7.42 9.87 6.78
CA LYS A 156 8.03 8.70 7.40
C LYS A 156 9.09 8.04 6.51
N TYR A 157 8.83 7.96 5.21
CA TYR A 157 9.72 7.29 4.26
C TYR A 157 10.65 8.25 3.51
N ASP A 158 10.68 9.53 3.92
CA ASP A 158 11.48 10.60 3.32
C ASP A 158 11.34 10.66 1.79
N ASP A 159 10.10 10.53 1.29
CA ASP A 159 9.83 10.58 -0.13
C ASP A 159 10.18 11.97 -0.69
N PRO A 160 11.00 12.05 -1.78
CA PRO A 160 11.39 13.32 -2.36
C PRO A 160 10.23 14.05 -3.07
N ILE A 161 9.16 13.32 -3.41
CA ILE A 161 7.96 13.89 -4.05
C ILE A 161 6.82 13.86 -3.05
N ARG A 162 6.54 15.01 -2.46
CA ARG A 162 5.51 15.13 -1.43
C ARG A 162 4.27 15.81 -1.99
N THR A 163 3.13 15.45 -1.42
CA THR A 163 1.87 16.16 -1.67
C THR A 163 2.02 17.58 -1.12
N GLU A 164 1.93 18.61 -1.97
CA GLU A 164 1.90 19.99 -1.52
C GLU A 164 0.65 20.20 -0.64
N GLY A 165 0.89 20.52 0.60
CA GLY A 165 0.01 20.93 1.69
C GLY A 165 -1.49 20.72 1.53
N ALA A 166 -2.03 19.69 2.15
CA ALA A 166 -3.39 19.69 2.64
C ALA A 166 -3.46 20.56 3.92
N ASN A 167 -3.44 21.88 3.75
CA ASN A 167 -3.75 22.84 4.81
C ASN A 167 -5.26 22.96 5.06
#